data_d9b5a929e920f7f358af9ef032c63b92
#
_entry.id   d9b5a929e920f7f358af9ef032c63b92
#
_cell.length_a   1.000
_cell.length_b   1.000
_cell.length_c   1.000
_cell.angle_alpha   90.00
_cell.angle_beta   90.00
_cell.angle_gamma   90.00
#
_symmetry.space_group_name_H-M   'P 1'
#
loop_
_entity.id
_entity.type
_entity.pdbx_description
1 polymer ?
#
loop_
_entity_poly.entity_id
_entity_poly.type
_entity_poly.pdbx_seq_one_letter_code
_entity_poly.pdbx_strand_id
1 'polypeptide(L)'
;MSEGGLLCLTLDLENDWHYDDPDLDHTIFEHLEDFLELIGEFDVPLSVFVVGKTLEKHPEKVDRLGSALDCEFHLHSYQHDLSKSYDFETEVRRGMDAYRDYFGRDPVGYRAPQGNIEPHEFAILEDLGFEFDSSVFPSYRPGKYNNLDAPTEPYIPDGVSSLVEIPFGAFRGIRVPTSHSYFKLLGNPLLWLLSVGPLPDVLVYNIHVHDLYRTASHAELDQPKRWIMERNLDNAEAMLRSNITTLLSRGYEPVTTTSVYEATKRSIPTTDRPGSRELHAQ
;
A
#
# COMPACT_ATOMS: atom_id res chain seq x y z
N MET A 1 -5.48 -19.22 21.41
CA MET A 1 -5.68 -17.82 21.00
C MET A 1 -4.38 -17.46 20.31
N SER A 2 -4.39 -17.15 19.03
CA SER A 2 -3.19 -16.70 18.34
C SER A 2 -2.74 -15.39 18.98
N GLU A 3 -1.47 -15.30 19.29
CA GLU A 3 -0.83 -14.05 19.65
C GLU A 3 -1.13 -13.04 18.55
N GLY A 4 -1.43 -11.78 18.92
CA GLY A 4 -1.71 -10.71 17.96
C GLY A 4 -0.53 -10.48 17.04
N GLY A 5 -0.82 -10.02 15.82
CA GLY A 5 0.17 -9.65 14.83
C GLY A 5 0.41 -8.13 14.77
N LEU A 6 1.08 -7.68 13.72
CA LEU A 6 1.28 -6.27 13.40
C LEU A 6 0.28 -5.82 12.34
N LEU A 7 -0.34 -4.67 12.54
CA LEU A 7 -1.26 -4.04 11.57
C LEU A 7 -0.62 -2.81 10.96
N CYS A 8 -0.36 -2.83 9.66
CA CYS A 8 -0.01 -1.65 8.89
C CYS A 8 -1.25 -1.12 8.18
N LEU A 9 -1.82 -0.02 8.67
CA LEU A 9 -2.84 0.70 7.93
C LEU A 9 -2.14 1.55 6.86
N THR A 10 -2.49 1.32 5.58
CA THR A 10 -1.81 2.01 4.47
C THR A 10 -2.82 2.73 3.58
N LEU A 11 -2.44 3.91 3.11
CA LEU A 11 -3.18 4.71 2.14
C LEU A 11 -2.39 4.82 0.86
N ASP A 12 -2.97 4.44 -0.28
CA ASP A 12 -2.47 4.84 -1.56
C ASP A 12 -3.09 6.20 -1.89
N LEU A 13 -2.27 7.26 -1.77
CA LEU A 13 -2.68 8.63 -2.05
C LEU A 13 -2.42 8.94 -3.52
N GLU A 14 -3.36 8.59 -4.31
CA GLU A 14 -3.40 8.77 -5.77
C GLU A 14 -4.50 9.74 -6.14
N ASN A 15 -4.40 10.31 -7.33
CA ASN A 15 -5.48 11.10 -7.90
C ASN A 15 -6.64 10.16 -8.31
N ASP A 16 -7.71 10.75 -8.85
CA ASP A 16 -8.79 9.97 -9.46
C ASP A 16 -8.32 9.20 -10.71
N TRP A 17 -9.18 8.32 -11.23
CA TRP A 17 -8.88 7.49 -12.40
C TRP A 17 -8.75 8.25 -13.73
N HIS A 18 -8.97 9.56 -13.73
CA HIS A 18 -8.98 10.44 -14.91
C HIS A 18 -7.87 11.48 -14.84
N TYR A 19 -6.63 11.02 -14.73
CA TYR A 19 -5.43 11.88 -14.62
C TYR A 19 -5.26 12.91 -15.74
N ASP A 20 -5.81 12.64 -16.92
CA ASP A 20 -5.74 13.53 -18.08
C ASP A 20 -6.91 14.52 -18.14
N ASP A 21 -7.92 14.37 -17.26
CA ASP A 21 -9.05 15.28 -17.14
C ASP A 21 -8.87 16.19 -15.90
N PRO A 22 -8.54 17.49 -16.09
CA PRO A 22 -8.30 18.40 -14.97
C PRO A 22 -9.53 18.60 -14.07
N ASP A 23 -10.74 18.38 -14.58
CA ASP A 23 -11.99 18.57 -13.83
C ASP A 23 -12.29 17.37 -12.90
N LEU A 24 -11.65 16.22 -13.17
CA LEU A 24 -11.85 14.98 -12.40
C LEU A 24 -10.60 14.51 -11.62
N ASP A 25 -9.44 15.06 -11.93
CA ASP A 25 -8.13 14.63 -11.42
C ASP A 25 -7.94 14.78 -9.89
N HIS A 26 -8.84 15.50 -9.22
CA HIS A 26 -8.69 15.86 -7.81
C HIS A 26 -9.94 15.70 -6.97
N THR A 27 -10.99 15.07 -7.48
CA THR A 27 -12.28 15.03 -6.78
C THR A 27 -12.23 14.21 -5.49
N ILE A 28 -11.26 13.31 -5.33
CA ILE A 28 -11.03 12.61 -4.05
C ILE A 28 -10.70 13.58 -2.89
N PHE A 29 -10.04 14.70 -3.18
CA PHE A 29 -9.64 15.67 -2.17
C PHE A 29 -10.80 16.53 -1.64
N GLU A 30 -11.96 16.48 -2.27
CA GLU A 30 -13.19 17.07 -1.74
C GLU A 30 -13.62 16.38 -0.43
N HIS A 31 -13.24 15.11 -0.26
CA HIS A 31 -13.52 14.29 0.92
C HIS A 31 -12.33 14.17 1.90
N LEU A 32 -11.31 15.01 1.73
CA LEU A 32 -10.11 14.91 2.58
C LEU A 32 -10.44 15.09 4.06
N GLU A 33 -11.26 16.09 4.42
CA GLU A 33 -11.57 16.36 5.83
C GLU A 33 -12.40 15.23 6.46
N ASP A 34 -13.38 14.68 5.73
CA ASP A 34 -14.16 13.51 6.17
C ASP A 34 -13.23 12.29 6.39
N PHE A 35 -12.27 12.10 5.47
CA PHE A 35 -11.26 11.05 5.59
C PHE A 35 -10.36 11.22 6.83
N LEU A 36 -9.90 12.46 7.09
CA LEU A 36 -9.06 12.78 8.25
C LEU A 36 -9.81 12.54 9.56
N GLU A 37 -11.09 12.93 9.64
CA GLU A 37 -11.93 12.66 10.80
C GLU A 37 -12.09 11.15 11.02
N LEU A 38 -12.41 10.41 9.99
CA LEU A 38 -12.59 8.96 10.05
C LEU A 38 -11.34 8.22 10.52
N ILE A 39 -10.17 8.54 9.95
CA ILE A 39 -8.91 7.85 10.32
C ILE A 39 -8.45 8.29 11.72
N GLY A 40 -8.63 9.57 12.06
CA GLY A 40 -8.30 10.09 13.38
C GLY A 40 -9.04 9.43 14.54
N GLU A 41 -10.21 8.79 14.29
CA GLU A 41 -10.96 8.04 15.31
C GLU A 41 -10.17 6.85 15.88
N PHE A 42 -9.22 6.30 15.11
CA PHE A 42 -8.56 5.03 15.47
C PHE A 42 -7.28 5.21 16.28
N ASP A 43 -6.67 6.40 16.29
CA ASP A 43 -5.36 6.66 16.90
C ASP A 43 -4.30 5.64 16.46
N VAL A 44 -4.23 5.40 15.15
CA VAL A 44 -3.29 4.44 14.52
C VAL A 44 -2.36 5.17 13.54
N PRO A 45 -1.07 4.80 13.46
CA PRO A 45 -0.18 5.36 12.47
C PRO A 45 -0.62 4.96 11.05
N LEU A 46 -0.43 5.87 10.08
CA LEU A 46 -0.80 5.67 8.68
C LEU A 46 0.45 5.72 7.80
N SER A 47 0.69 4.65 7.04
CA SER A 47 1.74 4.66 6.02
C SER A 47 1.15 5.05 4.67
N VAL A 48 1.55 6.20 4.15
CA VAL A 48 1.02 6.80 2.93
C VAL A 48 1.97 6.56 1.77
N PHE A 49 1.49 5.89 0.73
CA PHE A 49 2.19 5.76 -0.55
C PHE A 49 1.65 6.83 -1.50
N VAL A 50 2.45 7.85 -1.77
CA VAL A 50 2.01 9.05 -2.50
C VAL A 50 2.56 9.07 -3.92
N VAL A 51 1.70 9.40 -4.88
CA VAL A 51 2.07 9.57 -6.29
C VAL A 51 2.88 10.86 -6.47
N GLY A 52 3.98 10.82 -7.24
CA GLY A 52 4.83 11.99 -7.46
C GLY A 52 4.08 13.19 -8.03
N LYS A 53 3.19 12.98 -9.00
CA LYS A 53 2.32 14.06 -9.52
C LYS A 53 1.41 14.67 -8.47
N THR A 54 0.97 13.91 -7.47
CA THR A 54 0.15 14.42 -6.37
C THR A 54 0.96 15.39 -5.51
N LEU A 55 2.25 15.09 -5.26
CA LEU A 55 3.15 16.00 -4.56
C LEU A 55 3.35 17.33 -5.30
N GLU A 56 3.45 17.29 -6.63
CA GLU A 56 3.62 18.49 -7.45
C GLU A 56 2.34 19.32 -7.57
N LYS A 57 1.17 18.68 -7.73
CA LYS A 57 -0.09 19.34 -8.01
C LYS A 57 -0.88 19.76 -6.77
N HIS A 58 -0.77 18.98 -5.69
CA HIS A 58 -1.60 19.11 -4.48
C HIS A 58 -0.76 19.05 -3.20
N PRO A 59 0.38 19.76 -3.11
CA PRO A 59 1.25 19.73 -1.94
C PRO A 59 0.51 20.11 -0.65
N GLU A 60 -0.45 21.05 -0.74
CA GLU A 60 -1.24 21.50 0.41
C GLU A 60 -2.17 20.40 0.96
N LYS A 61 -2.58 19.42 0.15
CA LYS A 61 -3.38 18.28 0.59
C LYS A 61 -2.52 17.26 1.35
N VAL A 62 -1.29 17.07 0.88
CA VAL A 62 -0.29 16.21 1.56
C VAL A 62 0.12 16.84 2.88
N ASP A 63 0.39 18.15 2.93
CA ASP A 63 0.66 18.90 4.16
C ASP A 63 -0.50 18.78 5.16
N ARG A 64 -1.74 18.91 4.67
CA ARG A 64 -2.94 18.82 5.52
C ARG A 64 -3.06 17.42 6.14
N LEU A 65 -2.81 16.35 5.35
CA LEU A 65 -2.85 14.98 5.82
C LEU A 65 -1.75 14.72 6.87
N GLY A 66 -0.50 15.08 6.58
CA GLY A 66 0.63 14.88 7.49
C GLY A 66 0.56 15.73 8.77
N SER A 67 -0.18 16.87 8.76
CA SER A 67 -0.39 17.69 9.95
C SER A 67 -1.53 17.20 10.84
N ALA A 68 -2.47 16.42 10.30
CA ALA A 68 -3.66 15.96 11.01
C ALA A 68 -3.52 14.56 11.62
N LEU A 69 -2.72 13.69 10.98
CA LEU A 69 -2.56 12.29 11.35
C LEU A 69 -1.09 11.95 11.62
N ASP A 70 -0.84 10.92 12.40
CA ASP A 70 0.49 10.33 12.54
C ASP A 70 0.82 9.55 11.27
N CYS A 71 1.56 10.20 10.34
CA CYS A 71 1.84 9.68 9.00
C CYS A 71 3.34 9.49 8.73
N GLU A 72 3.68 8.40 8.06
CA GLU A 72 4.90 8.30 7.27
C GLU A 72 4.55 8.31 5.77
N PHE A 73 5.50 8.74 4.93
CA PHE A 73 5.29 8.85 3.48
C PHE A 73 6.33 8.04 2.71
N HIS A 74 5.85 7.36 1.66
CA HIS A 74 6.61 6.54 0.73
C HIS A 74 6.18 6.84 -0.71
N LEU A 75 6.91 6.34 -1.70
CA LEU A 75 6.65 6.62 -3.10
C LEU A 75 5.65 5.61 -3.72
N HIS A 76 4.68 6.13 -4.49
CA HIS A 76 3.71 5.34 -5.26
C HIS A 76 3.82 5.64 -6.77
N SER A 77 5.02 5.42 -7.37
CA SER A 77 5.27 5.83 -8.76
C SER A 77 5.23 7.35 -8.94
N TYR A 78 5.43 7.83 -10.19
CA TYR A 78 5.30 9.26 -10.48
C TYR A 78 3.90 9.62 -10.97
N GLN A 79 3.34 8.91 -11.96
CA GLN A 79 2.09 9.29 -12.60
C GLN A 79 0.97 8.24 -12.50
N HIS A 80 1.20 7.12 -11.82
CA HIS A 80 0.21 6.04 -11.64
C HIS A 80 -0.34 5.48 -12.95
N ASP A 81 0.49 5.33 -13.99
CA ASP A 81 0.05 4.76 -15.26
C ASP A 81 -0.15 3.24 -15.14
N LEU A 82 -1.41 2.80 -15.22
CA LEU A 82 -1.82 1.41 -15.09
C LEU A 82 -1.39 0.52 -16.26
N SER A 83 -1.04 1.13 -17.39
CA SER A 83 -0.61 0.41 -18.60
C SER A 83 0.90 0.18 -18.65
N LYS A 84 1.66 0.80 -17.71
CA LYS A 84 3.12 0.82 -17.73
C LYS A 84 3.67 1.22 -19.11
N SER A 85 3.15 2.30 -19.68
CA SER A 85 3.60 2.80 -20.99
C SER A 85 4.96 3.49 -20.95
N TYR A 86 5.66 3.39 -19.83
CA TYR A 86 6.93 4.03 -19.50
C TYR A 86 8.04 2.99 -19.22
N ASP A 87 9.28 3.45 -19.26
CA ASP A 87 10.41 2.73 -18.67
C ASP A 87 10.33 2.81 -17.14
N PHE A 88 10.37 1.66 -16.45
CA PHE A 88 10.12 1.57 -15.01
C PHE A 88 11.13 2.39 -14.20
N GLU A 89 12.43 2.28 -14.51
CA GLU A 89 13.46 3.03 -13.79
C GLU A 89 13.28 4.54 -13.96
N THR A 90 12.97 4.99 -15.18
CA THR A 90 12.72 6.41 -15.49
C THR A 90 11.53 6.95 -14.70
N GLU A 91 10.45 6.17 -14.64
CA GLU A 91 9.24 6.53 -13.87
C GLU A 91 9.52 6.64 -12.37
N VAL A 92 10.24 5.65 -11.80
CA VAL A 92 10.60 5.66 -10.38
C VAL A 92 11.52 6.83 -10.06
N ARG A 93 12.57 7.08 -10.87
CA ARG A 93 13.48 8.23 -10.69
C ARG A 93 12.74 9.55 -10.70
N ARG A 94 11.80 9.72 -11.61
CA ARG A 94 10.97 10.93 -11.69
C ARG A 94 10.11 11.09 -10.43
N GLY A 95 9.55 10.00 -9.92
CA GLY A 95 8.82 10.00 -8.63
C GLY A 95 9.73 10.37 -7.46
N MET A 96 10.96 9.84 -7.44
CA MET A 96 11.97 10.16 -6.42
C MET A 96 12.36 11.66 -6.46
N ASP A 97 12.49 12.24 -7.65
CA ASP A 97 12.79 13.67 -7.79
C ASP A 97 11.64 14.52 -7.20
N ALA A 98 10.39 14.26 -7.57
CA ALA A 98 9.23 14.92 -6.99
C ALA A 98 9.14 14.75 -5.46
N TYR A 99 9.44 13.54 -4.97
CA TYR A 99 9.46 13.22 -3.54
C TYR A 99 10.57 14.01 -2.81
N ARG A 100 11.78 14.04 -3.40
CA ARG A 100 12.92 14.77 -2.83
C ARG A 100 12.68 16.27 -2.81
N ASP A 101 12.11 16.82 -3.88
CA ASP A 101 11.78 18.25 -3.97
C ASP A 101 10.76 18.66 -2.90
N TYR A 102 9.82 17.80 -2.56
CA TYR A 102 8.80 18.07 -1.56
C TYR A 102 9.29 17.81 -0.13
N PHE A 103 9.85 16.62 0.16
CA PHE A 103 10.23 16.20 1.51
C PHE A 103 11.68 16.54 1.91
N GLY A 104 12.54 16.95 0.96
CA GLY A 104 13.96 17.22 1.20
C GLY A 104 14.81 15.97 1.48
N ARG A 105 14.30 14.79 1.20
CA ARG A 105 14.95 13.47 1.41
C ARG A 105 14.48 12.45 0.39
N ASP A 106 15.24 11.37 0.23
CA ASP A 106 14.80 10.26 -0.62
C ASP A 106 13.70 9.41 0.06
N PRO A 107 12.79 8.80 -0.73
CA PRO A 107 11.85 7.81 -0.22
C PRO A 107 12.58 6.53 0.20
N VAL A 108 12.17 5.92 1.31
CA VAL A 108 12.74 4.64 1.76
C VAL A 108 11.91 3.45 1.29
N GLY A 109 10.61 3.63 1.07
CA GLY A 109 9.67 2.60 0.63
C GLY A 109 9.02 2.93 -0.71
N TYR A 110 8.67 1.88 -1.44
CA TYR A 110 7.98 1.95 -2.72
C TYR A 110 6.73 1.08 -2.73
N ARG A 111 5.75 1.46 -3.54
CA ARG A 111 4.60 0.63 -3.91
C ARG A 111 4.27 0.84 -5.39
N ALA A 112 4.19 -0.25 -6.14
CA ALA A 112 3.78 -0.20 -7.54
C ALA A 112 2.27 0.01 -7.69
N PRO A 113 1.80 0.85 -8.63
CA PRO A 113 0.39 0.99 -8.96
C PRO A 113 -0.30 -0.35 -9.22
N GLN A 114 -1.43 -0.59 -8.54
CA GLN A 114 -2.19 -1.84 -8.58
C GLN A 114 -1.38 -3.11 -8.22
N GLY A 115 -0.22 -2.98 -7.56
CA GLY A 115 0.67 -4.10 -7.30
C GLY A 115 1.28 -4.71 -8.57
N ASN A 116 1.39 -3.92 -9.64
CA ASN A 116 1.95 -4.37 -10.90
C ASN A 116 3.48 -4.23 -10.89
N ILE A 117 4.15 -5.17 -10.22
CA ILE A 117 5.60 -5.27 -10.15
C ILE A 117 6.08 -6.58 -10.78
N GLU A 118 7.18 -6.52 -11.53
CA GLU A 118 7.81 -7.69 -12.16
C GLU A 118 9.07 -8.09 -11.38
N PRO A 119 9.47 -9.38 -11.41
CA PRO A 119 10.60 -9.86 -10.61
C PRO A 119 11.91 -9.09 -10.82
N HIS A 120 12.19 -8.62 -12.04
CA HIS A 120 13.41 -7.86 -12.33
C HIS A 120 13.37 -6.42 -11.80
N GLU A 121 12.17 -5.87 -11.54
CA GLU A 121 12.00 -4.50 -11.06
C GLU A 121 12.42 -4.35 -9.58
N PHE A 122 12.42 -5.43 -8.80
CA PHE A 122 12.98 -5.41 -7.44
C PHE A 122 14.46 -5.04 -7.41
N ALA A 123 15.24 -5.57 -8.38
CA ALA A 123 16.66 -5.20 -8.47
C ALA A 123 16.84 -3.73 -8.82
N ILE A 124 15.99 -3.16 -9.67
CA ILE A 124 16.01 -1.73 -9.99
C ILE A 124 15.69 -0.90 -8.74
N LEU A 125 14.70 -1.28 -7.94
CA LEU A 125 14.38 -0.59 -6.68
C LEU A 125 15.54 -0.67 -5.69
N GLU A 126 16.19 -1.82 -5.53
CA GLU A 126 17.37 -1.98 -4.68
C GLU A 126 18.53 -1.09 -5.16
N ASP A 127 18.81 -1.06 -6.47
CA ASP A 127 19.86 -0.23 -7.08
C ASP A 127 19.56 1.28 -6.92
N LEU A 128 18.30 1.67 -6.87
CA LEU A 128 17.83 3.03 -6.61
C LEU A 128 17.88 3.41 -5.12
N GLY A 129 18.15 2.46 -4.24
CA GLY A 129 18.33 2.68 -2.81
C GLY A 129 17.05 2.57 -1.97
N PHE A 130 15.97 1.99 -2.51
CA PHE A 130 14.81 1.66 -1.69
C PHE A 130 15.16 0.55 -0.69
N GLU A 131 14.64 0.68 0.51
CA GLU A 131 14.86 -0.28 1.59
C GLU A 131 13.78 -1.36 1.62
N PHE A 132 12.55 -1.00 1.21
CA PHE A 132 11.46 -1.97 1.07
C PHE A 132 10.52 -1.61 -0.09
N ASP A 133 9.84 -2.64 -0.58
CA ASP A 133 8.68 -2.56 -1.47
C ASP A 133 7.44 -3.13 -0.77
N SER A 134 6.25 -2.67 -1.17
CA SER A 134 4.98 -3.19 -0.66
C SER A 134 3.97 -3.31 -1.79
N SER A 135 4.34 -4.07 -2.83
CA SER A 135 3.55 -4.17 -4.06
C SER A 135 2.85 -5.51 -4.23
N VAL A 136 3.38 -6.59 -3.65
CA VAL A 136 2.89 -7.94 -3.95
C VAL A 136 1.57 -8.23 -3.23
N PHE A 137 0.53 -8.52 -4.01
CA PHE A 137 -0.66 -9.19 -3.52
C PHE A 137 -0.43 -10.70 -3.53
N PRO A 138 -0.30 -11.40 -2.40
CA PRO A 138 -0.10 -12.86 -2.37
C PRO A 138 -1.43 -13.58 -2.67
N SER A 139 -1.97 -13.33 -3.85
CA SER A 139 -3.30 -13.75 -4.27
C SER A 139 -3.37 -13.97 -5.79
N TYR A 140 -4.55 -14.33 -6.27
CA TYR A 140 -4.83 -14.47 -7.70
C TYR A 140 -5.86 -13.45 -8.16
N ARG A 141 -5.53 -12.69 -9.22
CA ARG A 141 -6.45 -11.78 -9.92
C ARG A 141 -6.42 -12.07 -11.42
N PRO A 142 -7.52 -12.60 -11.99
CA PRO A 142 -7.58 -12.94 -13.41
C PRO A 142 -7.17 -11.77 -14.33
N GLY A 143 -6.25 -12.05 -15.26
CA GLY A 143 -5.75 -11.06 -16.23
C GLY A 143 -4.82 -9.99 -15.66
N LYS A 144 -4.40 -10.11 -14.39
CA LYS A 144 -3.47 -9.19 -13.75
C LYS A 144 -2.26 -9.92 -13.17
N TYR A 145 -2.44 -10.77 -12.16
CA TYR A 145 -1.33 -11.50 -11.53
C TYR A 145 -1.77 -12.86 -10.98
N ASN A 146 -0.79 -13.75 -10.83
CA ASN A 146 -0.93 -15.01 -10.12
C ASN A 146 0.25 -15.15 -9.14
N ASN A 147 0.03 -14.69 -7.90
CA ASN A 147 1.03 -14.68 -6.83
C ASN A 147 0.61 -15.61 -5.67
N LEU A 148 -0.07 -16.73 -5.99
CA LEU A 148 -0.52 -17.69 -4.96
C LEU A 148 0.65 -18.34 -4.23
N ASP A 149 1.83 -18.40 -4.83
CA ASP A 149 3.04 -18.96 -4.24
C ASP A 149 3.86 -17.92 -3.45
N ALA A 150 3.54 -16.62 -3.57
CA ALA A 150 4.24 -15.58 -2.84
C ALA A 150 4.00 -15.72 -1.33
N PRO A 151 5.01 -15.42 -0.46
CA PRO A 151 4.82 -15.37 0.98
C PRO A 151 3.70 -14.41 1.41
N THR A 152 3.06 -14.68 2.56
CA THR A 152 2.12 -13.75 3.20
C THR A 152 2.77 -12.89 4.28
N GLU A 153 4.02 -13.17 4.57
CA GLU A 153 4.86 -12.46 5.55
C GLU A 153 5.97 -11.72 4.81
N PRO A 154 6.59 -10.68 5.41
CA PRO A 154 7.71 -9.98 4.81
C PRO A 154 8.87 -10.92 4.43
N TYR A 155 9.46 -10.70 3.27
CA TYR A 155 10.53 -11.54 2.73
C TYR A 155 11.50 -10.74 1.85
N ILE A 156 12.65 -11.32 1.53
CA ILE A 156 13.56 -10.80 0.51
C ILE A 156 13.22 -11.48 -0.81
N PRO A 157 12.83 -10.73 -1.86
CA PRO A 157 12.56 -11.29 -3.19
C PRO A 157 13.81 -11.94 -3.81
N ASP A 158 13.60 -12.92 -4.68
CA ASP A 158 14.69 -13.52 -5.45
C ASP A 158 15.38 -12.45 -6.33
N GLY A 159 16.71 -12.49 -6.37
CA GLY A 159 17.52 -11.60 -7.20
C GLY A 159 17.94 -10.29 -6.54
N VAL A 160 17.51 -10.02 -5.30
CA VAL A 160 17.96 -8.89 -4.49
C VAL A 160 18.62 -9.37 -3.20
N SER A 161 19.36 -8.48 -2.52
CA SER A 161 20.17 -8.84 -1.35
C SER A 161 19.67 -8.22 -0.05
N SER A 162 18.96 -7.11 -0.12
CA SER A 162 18.59 -6.29 1.05
C SER A 162 17.20 -5.66 0.96
N LEU A 163 16.63 -5.51 -0.24
CA LEU A 163 15.27 -5.02 -0.40
C LEU A 163 14.27 -6.00 0.22
N VAL A 164 13.42 -5.51 1.10
CA VAL A 164 12.37 -6.31 1.74
C VAL A 164 11.04 -6.07 1.03
N GLU A 165 10.38 -7.12 0.59
CA GLU A 165 8.97 -7.05 0.20
C GLU A 165 8.10 -7.21 1.44
N ILE A 166 7.18 -6.26 1.65
CA ILE A 166 6.13 -6.28 2.70
C ILE A 166 4.80 -6.47 1.98
N PRO A 167 4.32 -7.71 1.80
CA PRO A 167 3.18 -8.00 0.93
C PRO A 167 1.87 -7.45 1.51
N PHE A 168 0.91 -7.16 0.62
CA PHE A 168 -0.45 -6.87 1.04
C PHE A 168 -1.01 -8.02 1.87
N GLY A 169 -1.79 -7.68 2.90
CA GLY A 169 -2.45 -8.68 3.70
C GLY A 169 -3.38 -9.57 2.87
N ALA A 170 -3.33 -10.87 3.13
CA ALA A 170 -4.26 -11.84 2.57
C ALA A 170 -4.54 -12.95 3.58
N PHE A 171 -5.76 -13.47 3.58
CA PHE A 171 -6.11 -14.61 4.43
C PHE A 171 -5.23 -15.82 4.12
N ARG A 172 -4.57 -16.36 5.14
CA ARG A 172 -3.76 -17.58 4.98
C ARG A 172 -4.63 -18.72 4.44
N GLY A 173 -4.13 -19.46 3.47
CA GLY A 173 -4.80 -20.59 2.83
C GLY A 173 -5.69 -20.20 1.64
N ILE A 174 -6.69 -19.33 1.83
CA ILE A 174 -7.61 -18.95 0.72
C ILE A 174 -7.09 -17.80 -0.15
N ARG A 175 -6.09 -17.07 0.31
CA ARG A 175 -5.40 -16.02 -0.46
C ARG A 175 -6.30 -14.88 -0.96
N VAL A 176 -7.40 -14.60 -0.26
CA VAL A 176 -8.22 -13.41 -0.53
C VAL A 176 -7.58 -12.21 0.15
N PRO A 177 -7.35 -11.09 -0.58
CA PRO A 177 -6.74 -9.90 0.01
C PRO A 177 -7.60 -9.27 1.11
N THR A 178 -6.93 -8.62 2.06
CA THR A 178 -7.55 -7.90 3.18
C THR A 178 -7.59 -6.39 2.98
N SER A 179 -7.48 -5.87 1.75
CA SER A 179 -7.67 -4.45 1.48
C SER A 179 -9.14 -4.04 1.55
N HIS A 180 -9.40 -2.77 1.85
CA HIS A 180 -10.76 -2.25 2.03
C HIS A 180 -11.64 -2.44 0.79
N SER A 181 -11.08 -2.29 -0.41
CA SER A 181 -11.78 -2.54 -1.69
C SER A 181 -12.39 -3.94 -1.76
N TYR A 182 -11.69 -4.97 -1.26
CA TYR A 182 -12.21 -6.34 -1.23
C TYR A 182 -13.31 -6.53 -0.18
N PHE A 183 -13.18 -5.90 0.99
CA PHE A 183 -14.26 -5.91 1.99
C PHE A 183 -15.51 -5.24 1.46
N LYS A 184 -15.35 -4.08 0.82
CA LYS A 184 -16.46 -3.37 0.17
C LYS A 184 -17.10 -4.24 -0.93
N LEU A 185 -16.30 -4.89 -1.78
CA LEU A 185 -16.80 -5.73 -2.86
C LEU A 185 -17.54 -6.98 -2.36
N LEU A 186 -16.97 -7.71 -1.39
CA LEU A 186 -17.48 -9.01 -0.94
C LEU A 186 -18.45 -8.93 0.25
N GLY A 187 -18.35 -7.86 1.05
CA GLY A 187 -19.30 -7.57 2.13
C GLY A 187 -19.24 -8.54 3.32
N ASN A 188 -20.39 -8.84 3.89
CA ASN A 188 -20.53 -9.59 5.14
C ASN A 188 -19.77 -10.94 5.22
N PRO A 189 -19.66 -11.75 4.16
CA PRO A 189 -18.88 -12.98 4.22
C PRO A 189 -17.41 -12.73 4.56
N LEU A 190 -16.82 -11.66 4.00
CA LEU A 190 -15.43 -11.32 4.28
C LEU A 190 -15.26 -10.68 5.67
N LEU A 191 -16.25 -9.90 6.13
CA LEU A 191 -16.28 -9.36 7.50
C LEU A 191 -16.33 -10.48 8.53
N TRP A 192 -17.17 -11.50 8.31
CA TRP A 192 -17.18 -12.68 9.16
C TRP A 192 -15.82 -13.40 9.15
N LEU A 193 -15.24 -13.60 7.98
CA LEU A 193 -13.94 -14.25 7.85
C LEU A 193 -12.84 -13.46 8.56
N LEU A 194 -12.89 -12.12 8.55
CA LEU A 194 -11.95 -11.27 9.28
C LEU A 194 -11.97 -11.55 10.79
N SER A 195 -13.14 -11.89 11.33
CA SER A 195 -13.27 -12.14 12.77
C SER A 195 -12.77 -13.52 13.21
N VAL A 196 -12.76 -14.54 12.33
CA VAL A 196 -12.42 -15.93 12.70
C VAL A 196 -11.36 -16.59 11.83
N GLY A 197 -11.05 -16.01 10.66
CA GLY A 197 -10.14 -16.61 9.68
C GLY A 197 -8.67 -16.48 10.07
N PRO A 198 -7.81 -17.31 9.49
CA PRO A 198 -6.36 -17.23 9.70
C PRO A 198 -5.79 -16.03 8.95
N LEU A 199 -5.16 -15.12 9.67
CA LEU A 199 -4.50 -13.92 9.14
C LEU A 199 -2.97 -14.05 9.26
N PRO A 200 -2.19 -13.29 8.47
CA PRO A 200 -0.74 -13.22 8.60
C PRO A 200 -0.33 -12.52 9.90
N ASP A 201 0.92 -12.73 10.33
CA ASP A 201 1.47 -12.06 11.52
C ASP A 201 1.75 -10.58 11.24
N VAL A 202 2.06 -10.22 9.99
CA VAL A 202 2.11 -8.85 9.49
C VAL A 202 0.97 -8.65 8.49
N LEU A 203 0.04 -7.77 8.82
CA LEU A 203 -1.14 -7.51 8.00
C LEU A 203 -1.12 -6.08 7.47
N VAL A 204 -0.84 -5.92 6.18
CA VAL A 204 -1.00 -4.65 5.46
C VAL A 204 -2.46 -4.51 5.04
N TYR A 205 -3.16 -3.55 5.65
CA TYR A 205 -4.54 -3.21 5.33
C TYR A 205 -4.57 -1.92 4.52
N ASN A 206 -4.79 -2.05 3.21
CA ASN A 206 -4.77 -0.91 2.30
C ASN A 206 -6.14 -0.28 2.11
N ILE A 207 -6.16 1.05 2.02
CA ILE A 207 -7.33 1.88 1.74
C ILE A 207 -7.00 2.90 0.64
N HIS A 208 -8.06 3.37 -0.05
CA HIS A 208 -8.02 4.53 -0.94
C HIS A 208 -9.18 5.45 -0.56
N VAL A 209 -9.06 6.76 -0.80
CA VAL A 209 -10.16 7.71 -0.54
C VAL A 209 -11.40 7.36 -1.35
N HIS A 210 -11.23 6.97 -2.62
CA HIS A 210 -12.32 6.57 -3.50
C HIS A 210 -13.01 5.24 -3.11
N ASP A 211 -12.43 4.47 -2.19
CA ASP A 211 -13.09 3.29 -1.60
C ASP A 211 -14.08 3.65 -0.49
N LEU A 212 -14.02 4.88 0.02
CA LEU A 212 -14.84 5.36 1.13
C LEU A 212 -15.92 6.33 0.68
N TYR A 213 -15.60 7.18 -0.30
CA TYR A 213 -16.45 8.29 -0.71
C TYR A 213 -16.78 8.23 -2.19
N ARG A 214 -18.00 8.67 -2.53
CA ARG A 214 -18.45 8.79 -3.91
C ARG A 214 -17.94 10.10 -4.49
N THR A 215 -17.09 10.01 -5.50
CA THR A 215 -16.57 11.16 -6.24
C THR A 215 -17.25 11.31 -7.60
N ALA A 216 -17.08 12.45 -8.26
CA ALA A 216 -17.61 12.68 -9.61
C ALA A 216 -17.04 11.68 -10.62
N SER A 217 -15.78 11.29 -10.46
CA SER A 217 -15.11 10.32 -11.33
C SER A 217 -15.72 8.91 -11.34
N HIS A 218 -16.47 8.53 -10.30
CA HIS A 218 -17.22 7.25 -10.32
C HIS A 218 -18.25 7.21 -11.46
N ALA A 219 -18.88 8.34 -11.79
CA ALA A 219 -19.90 8.40 -12.82
C ALA A 219 -19.34 8.14 -14.23
N GLU A 220 -18.06 8.42 -14.44
CA GLU A 220 -17.36 8.26 -15.72
C GLU A 220 -16.82 6.84 -15.95
N LEU A 221 -16.89 5.98 -14.93
CA LEU A 221 -16.43 4.60 -15.06
C LEU A 221 -17.39 3.73 -15.89
N ASP A 222 -16.82 2.97 -16.82
CA ASP A 222 -17.56 1.98 -17.59
C ASP A 222 -18.00 0.78 -16.75
N GLN A 223 -19.07 0.11 -17.17
CA GLN A 223 -19.47 -1.17 -16.59
C GLN A 223 -18.53 -2.32 -17.07
N PRO A 224 -18.18 -3.30 -16.25
CA PRO A 224 -18.65 -3.51 -14.86
C PRO A 224 -17.82 -2.76 -13.79
N LYS A 225 -16.79 -1.99 -14.17
CA LYS A 225 -15.87 -1.33 -13.22
C LYS A 225 -16.64 -0.39 -12.28
N ARG A 226 -17.56 0.42 -12.81
CA ARG A 226 -18.40 1.30 -12.00
C ARG A 226 -19.18 0.55 -10.91
N TRP A 227 -19.83 -0.55 -11.27
CA TRP A 227 -20.58 -1.37 -10.30
C TRP A 227 -19.66 -1.93 -9.21
N ILE A 228 -18.44 -2.38 -9.55
CA ILE A 228 -17.46 -2.87 -8.59
C ILE A 228 -17.04 -1.76 -7.61
N MET A 229 -16.75 -0.57 -8.14
CA MET A 229 -16.27 0.55 -7.33
C MET A 229 -17.36 1.16 -6.45
N GLU A 230 -18.61 1.20 -6.92
CA GLU A 230 -19.74 1.74 -6.15
C GLU A 230 -20.38 0.73 -5.18
N ARG A 231 -20.02 -0.57 -5.29
CA ARG A 231 -20.64 -1.60 -4.45
C ARG A 231 -20.35 -1.38 -2.96
N ASN A 232 -21.42 -1.33 -2.14
CA ASN A 232 -21.37 -1.08 -0.70
C ASN A 232 -20.71 0.25 -0.29
N LEU A 233 -20.54 1.19 -1.21
CA LEU A 233 -19.87 2.46 -0.95
C LEU A 233 -20.58 3.27 0.16
N ASP A 234 -21.92 3.26 0.19
CA ASP A 234 -22.71 3.96 1.21
C ASP A 234 -22.49 3.40 2.64
N ASN A 235 -21.89 2.21 2.77
CA ASN A 235 -21.56 1.59 4.06
C ASN A 235 -20.04 1.48 4.28
N ALA A 236 -19.22 2.03 3.38
CA ALA A 236 -17.78 1.78 3.35
C ALA A 236 -17.07 2.27 4.63
N GLU A 237 -17.41 3.45 5.14
CA GLU A 237 -16.87 3.94 6.42
C GLU A 237 -17.23 3.03 7.60
N ALA A 238 -18.50 2.61 7.71
CA ALA A 238 -18.93 1.72 8.78
C ALA A 238 -18.21 0.35 8.70
N MET A 239 -17.95 -0.12 7.47
CA MET A 239 -17.16 -1.33 7.23
C MET A 239 -15.70 -1.13 7.65
N LEU A 240 -15.08 0.01 7.34
CA LEU A 240 -13.72 0.31 7.78
C LEU A 240 -13.62 0.34 9.30
N ARG A 241 -14.53 1.06 9.99
CA ARG A 241 -14.60 1.09 11.46
C ARG A 241 -14.71 -0.31 12.06
N SER A 242 -15.59 -1.14 11.49
CA SER A 242 -15.76 -2.53 11.93
C SER A 242 -14.50 -3.37 11.73
N ASN A 243 -13.82 -3.22 10.57
CA ASN A 243 -12.62 -3.98 10.25
C ASN A 243 -11.46 -3.62 11.18
N ILE A 244 -11.17 -2.34 11.36
CA ILE A 244 -10.08 -1.89 12.23
C ILE A 244 -10.37 -2.32 13.68
N THR A 245 -11.57 -2.08 14.19
CA THR A 245 -11.97 -2.52 15.53
C THR A 245 -11.81 -4.04 15.70
N THR A 246 -12.19 -4.83 14.69
CA THR A 246 -12.02 -6.29 14.71
C THR A 246 -10.56 -6.69 14.78
N LEU A 247 -9.68 -6.07 13.98
CA LEU A 247 -8.25 -6.37 13.98
C LEU A 247 -7.61 -6.02 15.32
N LEU A 248 -7.91 -4.84 15.88
CA LEU A 248 -7.43 -4.43 17.20
C LEU A 248 -7.93 -5.39 18.30
N SER A 249 -9.21 -5.81 18.26
CA SER A 249 -9.76 -6.77 19.22
C SER A 249 -9.16 -8.18 19.10
N ARG A 250 -8.59 -8.53 17.94
CA ARG A 250 -7.84 -9.75 17.72
C ARG A 250 -6.39 -9.66 18.20
N GLY A 251 -5.98 -8.50 18.76
CA GLY A 251 -4.66 -8.28 19.32
C GLY A 251 -3.62 -7.83 18.28
N TYR A 252 -4.04 -7.34 17.11
CA TYR A 252 -3.11 -6.70 16.17
C TYR A 252 -2.66 -5.36 16.72
N GLU A 253 -1.34 -5.15 16.75
CA GLU A 253 -0.71 -3.90 17.17
C GLU A 253 -0.49 -2.99 15.96
N PRO A 254 -1.04 -1.76 15.96
CA PRO A 254 -0.81 -0.81 14.87
C PRO A 254 0.65 -0.35 14.81
N VAL A 255 1.25 -0.46 13.62
CA VAL A 255 2.63 -0.04 13.37
C VAL A 255 2.74 0.54 11.95
N THR A 256 3.82 1.28 11.68
CA THR A 256 4.15 1.75 10.33
C THR A 256 4.83 0.67 9.50
N THR A 257 4.82 0.82 8.15
CA THR A 257 5.55 -0.09 7.25
C THR A 257 7.06 -0.02 7.46
N THR A 258 7.60 1.16 7.79
CA THR A 258 9.01 1.31 8.19
C THR A 258 9.34 0.49 9.44
N SER A 259 8.46 0.48 10.44
CA SER A 259 8.66 -0.33 11.65
C SER A 259 8.70 -1.83 11.35
N VAL A 260 7.86 -2.31 10.42
CA VAL A 260 7.90 -3.70 9.94
C VAL A 260 9.20 -3.99 9.22
N TYR A 261 9.62 -3.12 8.31
CA TYR A 261 10.91 -3.26 7.62
C TYR A 261 12.06 -3.39 8.62
N GLU A 262 12.15 -2.49 9.60
CA GLU A 262 13.21 -2.51 10.60
C GLU A 262 13.20 -3.79 11.46
N ALA A 263 12.01 -4.27 11.82
CA ALA A 263 11.86 -5.53 12.57
C ALA A 263 12.32 -6.73 11.74
N THR A 264 11.92 -6.77 10.46
CA THR A 264 12.30 -7.81 9.50
C THR A 264 13.82 -7.84 9.29
N LYS A 265 14.42 -6.66 9.06
CA LYS A 265 15.88 -6.52 8.87
C LYS A 265 16.69 -7.04 10.08
N ARG A 266 16.17 -6.85 11.30
CA ARG A 266 16.81 -7.37 12.51
C ARG A 266 16.70 -8.89 12.66
N SER A 267 15.65 -9.50 12.09
CA SER A 267 15.40 -10.95 12.18
C SER A 267 16.17 -11.77 11.15
N ILE A 268 16.62 -11.14 10.05
CA ILE A 268 17.40 -11.80 9.00
C ILE A 268 18.83 -12.02 9.51
N PRO A 269 19.33 -13.28 9.55
CA PRO A 269 20.69 -13.57 10.00
C PRO A 269 21.73 -12.86 9.13
N THR A 270 22.72 -12.23 9.76
CA THR A 270 23.83 -11.50 9.10
C THR A 270 24.75 -12.39 8.27
N THR A 271 24.56 -13.71 8.28
CA THR A 271 25.43 -14.71 7.61
C THR A 271 25.19 -14.86 6.12
N ASP A 272 24.10 -14.30 5.58
CA ASP A 272 23.78 -14.40 4.14
C ASP A 272 24.03 -13.10 3.33
N ARG A 273 24.80 -12.16 3.88
CA ARG A 273 25.21 -10.99 3.09
C ARG A 273 26.34 -11.41 2.15
N PRO A 274 26.17 -11.43 0.82
CA PRO A 274 27.28 -11.61 -0.10
C PRO A 274 28.20 -10.39 -0.03
N GLY A 275 29.30 -10.47 0.72
CA GLY A 275 30.27 -9.37 0.82
C GLY A 275 31.30 -9.44 1.93
N SER A 276 31.16 -10.28 2.95
CA SER A 276 32.18 -10.41 4.01
C SER A 276 33.15 -11.57 3.77
N ARG A 277 33.75 -11.66 2.57
CA ARG A 277 35.01 -12.37 2.42
C ARG A 277 36.13 -11.41 2.79
N GLU A 278 36.61 -11.51 4.00
CA GLU A 278 37.87 -10.90 4.41
C GLU A 278 38.97 -11.31 3.44
N LEU A 279 39.57 -10.32 2.81
CA LEU A 279 40.86 -10.43 2.12
C LEU A 279 41.92 -10.76 3.19
N HIS A 280 42.12 -12.03 3.48
CA HIS A 280 43.38 -12.44 4.11
C HIS A 280 44.47 -12.36 3.03
N ALA A 281 45.26 -11.28 3.10
CA ALA A 281 46.56 -11.16 2.45
C ALA A 281 47.49 -12.26 2.97
N GLN A 282 48.06 -13.01 2.05
CA GLN A 282 49.38 -13.61 2.17
C GLN A 282 50.31 -12.91 1.18
#